data_931ded1d44b32940925cacc2ae547661
#
_entry.id   931ded1d44b32940925cacc2ae547661
#
_cell.length_a   1.000
_cell.length_b   1.000
_cell.length_c   1.000
_cell.angle_alpha   90.00
_cell.angle_beta   90.00
_cell.angle_gamma   90.00
#
_symmetry.space_group_name_H-M   'P 1'
#
loop_
_entity.id
_entity.type
_entity.pdbx_description
1 polymer ?
#
loop_
_entity_poly.entity_id
_entity_poly.type
_entity_poly.pdbx_seq_one_letter_code
_entity_poly.pdbx_strand_id
1 'polypeptide(L)'
;VATAAILSPKPFLKWAGGKSQLLSQMAPYLPPQCRCYAEPFCGSAALYWYLFGQAQRGQFQFQQARLSDRNPELMNCYQIVRDRVEDLIKQLTEYRQQHSETFYYHIRSLDQQQLDPLTRAARLIYLNKTCFNGLYRVNRDGQFNVPMGRYRNPQIFEPETLRQASIALQNVTLSVADFQEVLTWATAGDFIYFDPPYYPLSKTASFTSYTDQPFGEAEQIALANVVGELAQRGCYVMLSNAWVEPMLQLYRSWRCIELKASRVINSNRHKRGKISELLVVTYCC
;
A
#
# COMPACT_ATOMS: atom_id res chain seq x y z
N VAL A 1 -27.30 23.54 -10.46
CA VAL A 1 -26.77 22.20 -10.24
C VAL A 1 -25.41 22.38 -9.60
N ALA A 2 -25.29 22.12 -8.29
CA ALA A 2 -24.01 22.17 -7.60
C ALA A 2 -23.10 21.11 -8.22
N THR A 3 -22.00 21.50 -8.81
CA THR A 3 -20.96 20.59 -9.28
C THR A 3 -20.42 19.83 -8.07
N ALA A 4 -20.68 18.54 -8.00
CA ALA A 4 -20.13 17.71 -6.93
C ALA A 4 -18.62 17.87 -6.91
N ALA A 5 -18.05 18.17 -5.76
CA ALA A 5 -16.61 18.36 -5.64
C ALA A 5 -15.90 17.04 -6.04
N ILE A 6 -14.96 17.15 -6.96
CA ILE A 6 -14.16 15.99 -7.41
C ILE A 6 -13.36 15.48 -6.20
N LEU A 7 -13.68 14.27 -5.75
CA LEU A 7 -12.93 13.62 -4.67
C LEU A 7 -11.54 13.21 -5.16
N SER A 8 -10.52 13.56 -4.40
CA SER A 8 -9.14 13.23 -4.70
C SER A 8 -8.47 12.62 -3.45
N PRO A 9 -8.90 11.41 -3.05
CA PRO A 9 -8.40 10.77 -1.86
C PRO A 9 -6.91 10.49 -1.99
N LYS A 10 -6.22 10.48 -0.84
CA LYS A 10 -4.79 10.25 -0.73
C LYS A 10 -4.51 9.17 0.30
N PRO A 11 -3.36 8.50 0.24
CA PRO A 11 -2.94 7.59 1.28
C PRO A 11 -3.00 8.25 2.67
N PHE A 12 -3.76 7.67 3.60
CA PHE A 12 -3.86 8.15 4.97
C PHE A 12 -2.78 7.55 5.89
N LEU A 13 -2.08 6.50 5.44
CA LEU A 13 -0.92 5.90 6.10
C LEU A 13 0.37 6.19 5.34
N LYS A 14 1.49 6.29 6.07
CA LYS A 14 2.83 6.17 5.51
C LYS A 14 3.14 4.68 5.41
N TRP A 15 3.33 4.16 4.21
CA TRP A 15 3.68 2.77 4.01
C TRP A 15 4.93 2.67 3.15
N ALA A 16 5.86 1.79 3.53
CA ALA A 16 7.09 1.66 2.77
C ALA A 16 6.79 1.15 1.36
N GLY A 17 7.54 1.64 0.39
CA GLY A 17 7.30 1.32 -1.02
C GLY A 17 6.16 2.12 -1.67
N GLY A 18 5.56 3.08 -0.98
CA GLY A 18 4.44 3.87 -1.53
C GLY A 18 4.77 4.50 -2.89
N LYS A 19 3.93 4.24 -3.90
CA LYS A 19 4.15 4.54 -5.32
C LYS A 19 3.77 5.94 -5.78
N SER A 20 3.37 6.83 -4.85
CA SER A 20 2.86 8.17 -5.21
C SER A 20 3.80 8.98 -6.11
N GLN A 21 5.12 8.79 -6.00
CA GLN A 21 6.11 9.48 -6.84
C GLN A 21 6.24 8.88 -8.25
N LEU A 22 5.80 7.64 -8.45
CA LEU A 22 5.93 6.93 -9.72
C LEU A 22 4.65 6.93 -10.55
N LEU A 23 3.52 7.36 -9.98
CA LEU A 23 2.22 7.33 -10.64
C LEU A 23 2.21 8.02 -12.01
N SER A 24 2.90 9.17 -12.14
CA SER A 24 3.01 9.88 -13.42
C SER A 24 3.79 9.09 -14.48
N GLN A 25 4.77 8.27 -14.06
CA GLN A 25 5.53 7.41 -14.97
C GLN A 25 4.78 6.10 -15.27
N MET A 26 3.91 5.64 -14.36
CA MET A 26 3.07 4.45 -14.54
C MET A 26 1.83 4.72 -15.40
N ALA A 27 1.30 5.94 -15.33
CA ALA A 27 0.06 6.33 -16.01
C ALA A 27 -0.02 5.99 -17.51
N PRO A 28 1.06 6.14 -18.32
CA PRO A 28 1.03 5.77 -19.74
C PRO A 28 0.85 4.27 -20.01
N TYR A 29 1.02 3.43 -18.99
CA TYR A 29 0.94 1.97 -19.09
C TYR A 29 -0.34 1.41 -18.47
N LEU A 30 -1.24 2.24 -17.97
CA LEU A 30 -2.52 1.78 -17.46
C LEU A 30 -3.41 1.26 -18.59
N PRO A 31 -4.21 0.19 -18.37
CA PRO A 31 -5.21 -0.20 -19.36
C PRO A 31 -6.26 0.92 -19.48
N PRO A 32 -6.96 1.02 -20.62
CA PRO A 32 -7.94 2.08 -20.84
C PRO A 32 -9.13 2.00 -19.86
N GLN A 33 -9.48 0.79 -19.46
CA GLN A 33 -10.55 0.47 -18.50
C GLN A 33 -10.36 -0.94 -17.96
N CYS A 34 -11.06 -1.28 -16.89
CA CYS A 34 -11.14 -2.67 -16.41
C CYS A 34 -12.51 -2.98 -15.80
N ARG A 35 -12.84 -4.27 -15.67
CA ARG A 35 -14.04 -4.72 -14.98
C ARG A 35 -13.83 -4.61 -13.46
N CYS A 36 -12.80 -5.23 -12.94
CA CYS A 36 -12.38 -5.15 -11.53
C CYS A 36 -10.94 -4.69 -11.44
N TYR A 37 -10.68 -3.72 -10.58
CA TYR A 37 -9.33 -3.36 -10.20
C TYR A 37 -8.92 -4.07 -8.91
N ALA A 38 -7.66 -4.56 -8.79
CA ALA A 38 -7.19 -5.21 -7.58
C ALA A 38 -5.73 -4.92 -7.21
N GLU A 39 -5.47 -4.78 -5.90
CA GLU A 39 -4.13 -4.72 -5.28
C GLU A 39 -3.99 -5.80 -4.20
N PRO A 40 -3.40 -6.99 -4.50
CA PRO A 40 -3.16 -8.04 -3.51
C PRO A 40 -2.06 -7.74 -2.48
N PHE A 41 -1.26 -6.69 -2.71
CA PHE A 41 -0.31 -6.09 -1.77
C PHE A 41 -0.67 -4.61 -1.61
N CYS A 42 -1.83 -4.30 -1.04
CA CYS A 42 -2.37 -2.94 -1.15
C CYS A 42 -1.53 -1.91 -0.39
N GLY A 43 -0.89 -2.26 0.73
CA GLY A 43 -0.08 -1.32 1.49
C GLY A 43 -0.80 0.02 1.72
N SER A 44 -0.29 1.10 1.14
CA SER A 44 -0.94 2.43 1.17
C SER A 44 -1.99 2.64 0.07
N ALA A 45 -2.22 1.68 -0.81
CA ALA A 45 -3.14 1.72 -1.96
C ALA A 45 -2.94 2.95 -2.88
N ALA A 46 -1.69 3.35 -3.10
CA ALA A 46 -1.39 4.60 -3.81
C ALA A 46 -1.96 4.62 -5.23
N LEU A 47 -1.92 3.48 -5.94
CA LEU A 47 -2.47 3.38 -7.29
C LEU A 47 -4.00 3.37 -7.26
N TYR A 48 -4.64 2.70 -6.29
CA TYR A 48 -6.09 2.75 -6.12
C TYR A 48 -6.61 4.18 -5.96
N TRP A 49 -6.00 4.97 -5.05
CA TRP A 49 -6.42 6.37 -4.85
C TRP A 49 -6.27 7.21 -6.13
N TYR A 50 -5.20 6.98 -6.88
CA TYR A 50 -4.98 7.63 -8.17
C TYR A 50 -6.07 7.26 -9.17
N LEU A 51 -6.35 5.95 -9.35
CA LEU A 51 -7.37 5.46 -10.29
C LEU A 51 -8.77 5.92 -9.91
N PHE A 52 -9.09 5.94 -8.61
CA PHE A 52 -10.35 6.49 -8.13
C PHE A 52 -10.50 7.97 -8.52
N GLY A 53 -9.45 8.77 -8.32
CA GLY A 53 -9.43 10.17 -8.76
C GLY A 53 -9.57 10.34 -10.28
N GLN A 54 -8.97 9.44 -11.07
CA GLN A 54 -9.13 9.43 -12.53
C GLN A 54 -10.56 9.03 -12.94
N ALA A 55 -11.16 8.08 -12.24
CA ALA A 55 -12.55 7.67 -12.48
C ALA A 55 -13.54 8.81 -12.20
N GLN A 56 -13.33 9.59 -11.14
CA GLN A 56 -14.14 10.78 -10.83
C GLN A 56 -14.07 11.86 -11.94
N ARG A 57 -12.99 11.85 -12.73
CA ARG A 57 -12.79 12.75 -13.88
C ARG A 57 -13.23 12.16 -15.22
N GLY A 58 -13.75 10.92 -15.22
CA GLY A 58 -14.09 10.19 -16.44
C GLY A 58 -12.87 9.76 -17.27
N GLN A 59 -11.68 9.74 -16.69
CA GLN A 59 -10.41 9.41 -17.37
C GLN A 59 -10.01 7.93 -17.20
N PHE A 60 -10.69 7.20 -16.33
CA PHE A 60 -10.55 5.76 -16.13
C PHE A 60 -11.89 5.15 -15.71
N GLN A 61 -12.10 3.88 -16.00
CA GLN A 61 -13.35 3.20 -15.62
C GLN A 61 -13.05 1.83 -15.02
N PHE A 62 -13.67 1.57 -13.86
CA PHE A 62 -13.75 0.25 -13.25
C PHE A 62 -15.10 0.10 -12.53
N GLN A 63 -15.63 -1.11 -12.48
CA GLN A 63 -16.94 -1.40 -11.87
C GLN A 63 -16.77 -1.79 -10.40
N GLN A 64 -15.69 -2.48 -10.08
CA GLN A 64 -15.39 -3.01 -8.74
C GLN A 64 -13.91 -2.78 -8.39
N ALA A 65 -13.61 -2.72 -7.10
CA ALA A 65 -12.24 -2.73 -6.62
C ALA A 65 -12.07 -3.74 -5.47
N ARG A 66 -10.88 -4.36 -5.40
CA ARG A 66 -10.48 -5.29 -4.33
C ARG A 66 -9.11 -4.88 -3.82
N LEU A 67 -9.02 -4.62 -2.52
CA LEU A 67 -7.75 -4.34 -1.85
C LEU A 67 -7.52 -5.41 -0.81
N SER A 68 -6.39 -6.07 -0.87
CA SER A 68 -5.99 -7.06 0.12
C SER A 68 -4.53 -6.93 0.51
N ASP A 69 -4.23 -7.40 1.69
CA ASP A 69 -2.88 -7.48 2.23
C ASP A 69 -2.83 -8.63 3.25
N ARG A 70 -1.66 -9.22 3.44
CA ARG A 70 -1.48 -10.24 4.49
C ARG A 70 -1.50 -9.66 5.89
N ASN A 71 -1.34 -8.36 6.05
CA ASN A 71 -1.30 -7.67 7.33
C ASN A 71 -2.73 -7.39 7.86
N PRO A 72 -3.19 -8.10 8.90
CA PRO A 72 -4.54 -7.95 9.42
C PRO A 72 -4.78 -6.58 10.10
N GLU A 73 -3.73 -5.97 10.68
CA GLU A 73 -3.85 -4.64 11.29
C GLU A 73 -4.08 -3.57 10.22
N LEU A 74 -3.40 -3.70 9.09
CA LEU A 74 -3.61 -2.81 7.95
C LEU A 74 -5.03 -2.94 7.41
N MET A 75 -5.51 -4.16 7.18
CA MET A 75 -6.84 -4.38 6.63
C MET A 75 -7.95 -3.98 7.60
N ASN A 76 -7.78 -4.23 8.91
CA ASN A 76 -8.67 -3.69 9.94
C ASN A 76 -8.73 -2.14 9.87
N CYS A 77 -7.58 -1.49 9.69
CA CYS A 77 -7.54 -0.03 9.56
C CYS A 77 -8.35 0.47 8.34
N TYR A 78 -8.21 -0.19 7.19
CA TYR A 78 -9.02 0.13 5.99
C TYR A 78 -10.51 -0.09 6.23
N GLN A 79 -10.91 -1.18 6.88
CA GLN A 79 -12.30 -1.47 7.22
C GLN A 79 -12.89 -0.40 8.15
N ILE A 80 -12.16 -0.01 9.19
CA ILE A 80 -12.61 1.04 10.12
C ILE A 80 -12.70 2.41 9.46
N VAL A 81 -11.76 2.76 8.59
CA VAL A 81 -11.85 4.00 7.78
C VAL A 81 -13.08 3.96 6.87
N ARG A 82 -13.42 2.82 6.28
CA ARG A 82 -14.62 2.68 5.46
C ARG A 82 -15.90 2.81 6.26
N ASP A 83 -15.99 2.10 7.38
CA ASP A 83 -17.27 1.83 8.06
C ASP A 83 -17.53 2.73 9.28
N ARG A 84 -16.48 3.27 9.92
CA ARG A 84 -16.57 4.00 11.20
C ARG A 84 -15.68 5.25 11.27
N VAL A 85 -15.61 5.99 10.15
CA VAL A 85 -14.65 7.11 10.01
C VAL A 85 -14.81 8.21 11.06
N GLU A 86 -16.04 8.56 11.45
CA GLU A 86 -16.25 9.62 12.44
C GLU A 86 -15.86 9.19 13.85
N ASP A 87 -16.11 7.94 14.23
CA ASP A 87 -15.62 7.38 15.51
C ASP A 87 -14.10 7.39 15.55
N LEU A 88 -13.46 6.99 14.43
CA LEU A 88 -12.01 6.99 14.28
C LEU A 88 -11.42 8.40 14.40
N ILE A 89 -12.04 9.40 13.74
CA ILE A 89 -11.63 10.82 13.82
C ILE A 89 -11.73 11.31 15.27
N LYS A 90 -12.81 10.96 15.99
CA LYS A 90 -12.97 11.32 17.40
C LYS A 90 -11.82 10.76 18.24
N GLN A 91 -11.56 9.48 18.15
CA GLN A 91 -10.50 8.83 18.93
C GLN A 91 -9.10 9.34 18.58
N LEU A 92 -8.81 9.58 17.30
CA LEU A 92 -7.55 10.19 16.87
C LEU A 92 -7.40 11.63 17.36
N THR A 93 -8.50 12.36 17.53
CA THR A 93 -8.50 13.71 18.11
C THR A 93 -8.08 13.67 19.58
N GLU A 94 -8.61 12.71 20.35
CA GLU A 94 -8.22 12.48 21.74
C GLU A 94 -6.73 12.08 21.84
N TYR A 95 -6.24 11.19 20.96
CA TYR A 95 -4.82 10.82 20.90
C TYR A 95 -3.92 12.01 20.56
N ARG A 96 -4.34 12.88 19.63
CA ARG A 96 -3.60 14.10 19.28
C ARG A 96 -3.47 15.07 20.46
N GLN A 97 -4.52 15.23 21.26
CA GLN A 97 -4.50 16.09 22.45
C GLN A 97 -3.55 15.59 23.53
N GLN A 98 -3.41 14.26 23.65
CA GLN A 98 -2.56 13.62 24.66
C GLN A 98 -1.14 13.37 24.16
N HIS A 99 -0.83 13.71 22.88
CA HIS A 99 0.45 13.36 22.25
C HIS A 99 1.65 13.84 23.07
N SER A 100 2.43 12.89 23.55
CA SER A 100 3.67 13.05 24.31
C SER A 100 4.53 11.79 24.16
N GLU A 101 5.77 11.81 24.60
CA GLU A 101 6.63 10.63 24.60
C GLU A 101 6.03 9.52 25.48
N THR A 102 5.57 9.86 26.68
CA THR A 102 4.92 8.90 27.59
C THR A 102 3.68 8.28 26.94
N PHE A 103 2.82 9.10 26.34
CA PHE A 103 1.63 8.61 25.65
C PHE A 103 1.97 7.74 24.45
N TYR A 104 3.01 8.09 23.67
CA TYR A 104 3.47 7.26 22.55
C TYR A 104 3.85 5.86 23.03
N TYR A 105 4.69 5.75 24.06
CA TYR A 105 5.12 4.44 24.56
C TYR A 105 4.00 3.69 25.25
N HIS A 106 3.06 4.36 25.89
CA HIS A 106 1.84 3.73 26.41
C HIS A 106 1.02 3.11 25.26
N ILE A 107 0.66 3.86 24.22
CA ILE A 107 -0.10 3.34 23.06
C ILE A 107 0.67 2.22 22.35
N ARG A 108 1.99 2.33 22.25
CA ARG A 108 2.83 1.29 21.66
C ARG A 108 2.80 -0.02 22.45
N SER A 109 2.79 0.05 23.77
CA SER A 109 2.82 -1.13 24.65
C SER A 109 1.51 -1.88 24.76
N LEU A 110 0.39 -1.31 24.29
CA LEU A 110 -0.91 -1.97 24.31
C LEU A 110 -0.88 -3.26 23.49
N ASP A 111 -1.40 -4.33 24.08
CA ASP A 111 -1.58 -5.61 23.40
C ASP A 111 -2.73 -5.48 22.38
N GLN A 112 -2.38 -5.51 21.10
CA GLN A 112 -3.37 -5.35 20.03
C GLN A 112 -4.44 -6.43 20.01
N GLN A 113 -4.18 -7.62 20.57
CA GLN A 113 -5.15 -8.72 20.63
C GLN A 113 -6.26 -8.45 21.64
N GLN A 114 -6.02 -7.59 22.64
CA GLN A 114 -6.99 -7.18 23.65
C GLN A 114 -7.80 -5.93 23.26
N LEU A 115 -7.48 -5.29 22.14
CA LEU A 115 -8.13 -4.08 21.71
C LEU A 115 -9.28 -4.37 20.74
N ASP A 116 -10.35 -3.57 20.84
CA ASP A 116 -11.41 -3.57 19.84
C ASP A 116 -10.90 -3.04 18.47
N PRO A 117 -11.60 -3.36 17.36
CA PRO A 117 -11.14 -2.99 16.02
C PRO A 117 -10.93 -1.48 15.81
N LEU A 118 -11.74 -0.62 16.43
CA LEU A 118 -11.61 0.85 16.29
C LEU A 118 -10.33 1.33 16.97
N THR A 119 -10.07 0.87 18.18
CA THR A 119 -8.87 1.23 18.95
C THR A 119 -7.61 0.70 18.27
N ARG A 120 -7.65 -0.50 17.68
CA ARG A 120 -6.54 -1.03 16.85
C ARG A 120 -6.24 -0.13 15.65
N ALA A 121 -7.26 0.33 14.93
CA ALA A 121 -7.10 1.23 13.78
C ALA A 121 -6.53 2.60 14.21
N ALA A 122 -7.07 3.20 15.27
CA ALA A 122 -6.57 4.46 15.81
C ALA A 122 -5.11 4.33 16.27
N ARG A 123 -4.78 3.23 16.98
CA ARG A 123 -3.41 2.90 17.38
C ARG A 123 -2.47 2.79 16.18
N LEU A 124 -2.84 2.07 15.13
CA LEU A 124 -2.03 1.92 13.93
C LEU A 124 -1.75 3.28 13.27
N ILE A 125 -2.77 4.11 13.05
CA ILE A 125 -2.60 5.44 12.43
C ILE A 125 -1.72 6.32 13.32
N TYR A 126 -1.98 6.38 14.61
CA TYR A 126 -1.21 7.19 15.56
C TYR A 126 0.27 6.80 15.56
N LEU A 127 0.58 5.52 15.74
CA LEU A 127 1.95 5.02 15.76
C LEU A 127 2.65 5.26 14.41
N ASN A 128 1.99 4.97 13.29
CA ASN A 128 2.53 5.17 11.96
C ASN A 128 2.89 6.64 11.68
N LYS A 129 2.10 7.58 12.17
CA LYS A 129 2.33 9.02 11.94
C LYS A 129 3.33 9.65 12.90
N THR A 130 3.55 9.02 14.06
CA THR A 130 4.40 9.57 15.14
C THR A 130 5.69 8.78 15.36
N CYS A 131 5.84 7.57 14.82
CA CYS A 131 7.06 6.79 14.92
C CYS A 131 8.18 7.29 14.01
N PHE A 132 9.38 6.79 14.22
CA PHE A 132 10.55 7.10 13.41
C PHE A 132 10.30 6.73 11.93
N ASN A 133 10.37 7.75 11.05
CA ASN A 133 10.19 7.66 9.60
C ASN A 133 8.86 7.03 9.12
N GLY A 134 7.85 6.89 9.96
CA GLY A 134 6.59 6.25 9.59
C GLY A 134 6.73 4.76 9.26
N LEU A 135 7.74 4.10 9.84
CA LEU A 135 7.98 2.69 9.63
C LEU A 135 6.90 1.84 10.31
N TYR A 136 6.52 0.74 9.68
CA TYR A 136 5.80 -0.34 10.34
C TYR A 136 6.78 -1.49 10.58
N ARG A 137 6.97 -1.89 11.81
CA ARG A 137 7.81 -3.03 12.17
C ARG A 137 7.30 -3.64 13.46
N VAL A 138 7.25 -4.98 13.47
CA VAL A 138 6.88 -5.78 14.65
C VAL A 138 8.07 -6.65 15.09
N ASN A 139 8.09 -7.06 16.35
CA ASN A 139 8.99 -8.09 16.85
C ASN A 139 8.45 -9.49 16.51
N ARG A 140 9.13 -10.54 16.95
CA ARG A 140 8.72 -11.94 16.71
C ARG A 140 7.38 -12.30 17.35
N ASP A 141 6.94 -11.54 18.34
CA ASP A 141 5.65 -11.72 19.01
C ASP A 141 4.53 -10.90 18.36
N GLY A 142 4.80 -10.29 17.18
CA GLY A 142 3.85 -9.44 16.47
C GLY A 142 3.63 -8.05 17.07
N GLN A 143 4.42 -7.63 18.07
CA GLN A 143 4.26 -6.34 18.73
C GLN A 143 5.03 -5.24 18.00
N PHE A 144 4.37 -4.09 17.81
CA PHE A 144 5.00 -2.92 17.19
C PHE A 144 6.18 -2.41 18.01
N ASN A 145 7.36 -2.26 17.37
CA ASN A 145 8.61 -1.99 18.07
C ASN A 145 9.42 -0.79 17.54
N VAL A 146 8.83 0.05 16.69
CA VAL A 146 9.51 1.26 16.21
C VAL A 146 9.56 2.31 17.32
N PRO A 147 10.68 3.04 17.51
CA PRO A 147 10.74 4.13 18.47
C PRO A 147 9.99 5.38 17.99
N MET A 148 9.65 6.27 18.91
CA MET A 148 9.07 7.57 18.58
C MET A 148 9.93 8.37 17.61
N GLY A 149 9.33 9.06 16.66
CA GLY A 149 9.99 9.98 15.74
C GLY A 149 10.29 11.34 16.39
N ARG A 150 11.29 12.05 15.86
CA ARG A 150 11.68 13.38 16.36
C ARG A 150 10.89 14.49 15.65
N TYR A 151 9.56 14.42 15.69
CA TYR A 151 8.69 15.43 15.09
C TYR A 151 8.30 16.48 16.14
N ARG A 152 8.47 17.77 15.85
CA ARG A 152 8.02 18.85 16.75
C ARG A 152 6.49 18.97 16.81
N ASN A 153 5.82 18.79 15.67
CA ASN A 153 4.36 18.83 15.56
C ASN A 153 3.92 17.80 14.50
N PRO A 154 3.78 16.51 14.87
CA PRO A 154 3.41 15.49 13.91
C PRO A 154 1.96 15.69 13.45
N GLN A 155 1.75 15.72 12.13
CA GLN A 155 0.41 15.65 11.56
C GLN A 155 -0.09 14.20 11.65
N ILE A 156 -0.79 13.90 12.75
CA ILE A 156 -1.25 12.54 13.06
C ILE A 156 -2.32 12.09 12.06
N PHE A 157 -3.28 12.98 11.75
CA PHE A 157 -4.32 12.74 10.75
C PHE A 157 -4.91 14.05 10.24
N GLU A 158 -5.58 13.96 9.10
CA GLU A 158 -6.45 15.00 8.56
C GLU A 158 -7.86 14.43 8.43
N PRO A 159 -8.87 15.01 9.12
CA PRO A 159 -10.26 14.52 9.08
C PRO A 159 -10.78 14.38 7.66
N GLU A 160 -10.54 15.37 6.81
CA GLU A 160 -11.05 15.37 5.45
C GLU A 160 -10.42 14.27 4.59
N THR A 161 -9.12 14.00 4.74
CA THR A 161 -8.44 12.87 4.08
C THR A 161 -9.08 11.52 4.45
N LEU A 162 -9.43 11.33 5.73
CA LEU A 162 -10.10 10.10 6.18
C LEU A 162 -11.52 9.98 5.65
N ARG A 163 -12.30 11.09 5.62
CA ARG A 163 -13.66 11.10 5.04
C ARG A 163 -13.64 10.79 3.55
N GLN A 164 -12.74 11.41 2.78
CA GLN A 164 -12.60 11.14 1.36
C GLN A 164 -12.18 9.68 1.12
N ALA A 165 -11.29 9.13 1.94
CA ALA A 165 -10.93 7.72 1.88
C ALA A 165 -12.13 6.82 2.21
N SER A 166 -12.92 7.16 3.24
CA SER A 166 -14.14 6.42 3.59
C SER A 166 -15.11 6.35 2.41
N ILE A 167 -15.39 7.49 1.76
CA ILE A 167 -16.27 7.53 0.59
C ILE A 167 -15.74 6.66 -0.54
N ALA A 168 -14.45 6.75 -0.82
CA ALA A 168 -13.83 5.98 -1.91
C ALA A 168 -13.83 4.48 -1.64
N LEU A 169 -13.84 4.05 -0.37
CA LEU A 169 -13.81 2.64 0.01
C LEU A 169 -15.19 1.97 0.07
N GLN A 170 -16.31 2.69 -0.07
CA GLN A 170 -17.67 2.14 0.13
C GLN A 170 -17.99 0.91 -0.73
N ASN A 171 -17.51 0.85 -1.96
CA ASN A 171 -17.74 -0.26 -2.89
C ASN A 171 -16.49 -1.12 -3.10
N VAL A 172 -15.57 -1.15 -2.13
CA VAL A 172 -14.33 -1.91 -2.20
C VAL A 172 -14.42 -3.17 -1.35
N THR A 173 -14.08 -4.30 -1.93
CA THR A 173 -13.85 -5.53 -1.16
C THR A 173 -12.51 -5.41 -0.46
N LEU A 174 -12.53 -5.49 0.88
CA LEU A 174 -11.33 -5.44 1.74
C LEU A 174 -11.14 -6.80 2.41
N SER A 175 -9.99 -7.44 2.23
CA SER A 175 -9.72 -8.77 2.80
C SER A 175 -8.28 -8.91 3.30
N VAL A 176 -8.11 -9.68 4.37
CA VAL A 176 -6.80 -10.24 4.73
C VAL A 176 -6.60 -11.47 3.87
N ALA A 177 -5.66 -11.41 2.93
CA ALA A 177 -5.46 -12.48 1.96
C ALA A 177 -4.02 -12.62 1.50
N ASP A 178 -3.67 -13.83 1.07
CA ASP A 178 -2.46 -14.06 0.30
C ASP A 178 -2.65 -13.62 -1.15
N PHE A 179 -1.56 -13.19 -1.81
CA PHE A 179 -1.62 -12.72 -3.20
C PHE A 179 -2.11 -13.80 -4.18
N GLN A 180 -1.95 -15.09 -3.86
CA GLN A 180 -2.39 -16.20 -4.70
C GLN A 180 -3.92 -16.32 -4.73
N GLU A 181 -4.63 -15.79 -3.73
CA GLU A 181 -6.10 -15.82 -3.69
C GLU A 181 -6.73 -15.13 -4.92
N VAL A 182 -6.00 -14.21 -5.56
CA VAL A 182 -6.45 -13.56 -6.80
C VAL A 182 -6.84 -14.58 -7.89
N LEU A 183 -6.19 -15.74 -7.93
CA LEU A 183 -6.46 -16.80 -8.89
C LEU A 183 -7.85 -17.44 -8.72
N THR A 184 -8.47 -17.30 -7.56
CA THR A 184 -9.79 -17.91 -7.28
C THR A 184 -10.94 -17.14 -7.92
N TRP A 185 -10.75 -15.86 -8.25
CA TRP A 185 -11.83 -14.99 -8.71
C TRP A 185 -11.50 -14.13 -9.95
N ALA A 186 -10.21 -13.88 -10.25
CA ALA A 186 -9.82 -13.02 -11.37
C ALA A 186 -10.15 -13.64 -12.72
N THR A 187 -10.71 -12.84 -13.62
CA THR A 187 -11.12 -13.23 -14.96
C THR A 187 -10.68 -12.21 -16.01
N ALA A 188 -10.82 -12.53 -17.28
CA ALA A 188 -10.47 -11.65 -18.38
C ALA A 188 -11.05 -10.23 -18.20
N GLY A 189 -10.24 -9.22 -18.50
CA GLY A 189 -10.60 -7.81 -18.38
C GLY A 189 -10.45 -7.22 -16.96
N ASP A 190 -10.03 -8.02 -15.96
CA ASP A 190 -9.63 -7.48 -14.66
C ASP A 190 -8.23 -6.87 -14.72
N PHE A 191 -7.99 -5.82 -13.96
CA PHE A 191 -6.68 -5.20 -13.81
C PHE A 191 -6.12 -5.45 -12.43
N ILE A 192 -5.01 -6.18 -12.36
CA ILE A 192 -4.33 -6.55 -11.11
C ILE A 192 -2.98 -5.84 -11.04
N TYR A 193 -2.76 -5.11 -9.96
CA TYR A 193 -1.47 -4.50 -9.66
C TYR A 193 -0.82 -5.16 -8.46
N PHE A 194 0.39 -5.68 -8.66
CA PHE A 194 1.22 -6.25 -7.62
C PHE A 194 2.36 -5.31 -7.23
N ASP A 195 2.47 -5.02 -5.94
CA ASP A 195 3.57 -4.27 -5.32
C ASP A 195 4.16 -5.08 -4.14
N PRO A 196 4.78 -6.24 -4.44
CA PRO A 196 5.31 -7.13 -3.41
C PRO A 196 6.51 -6.50 -2.69
N PRO A 197 6.95 -7.05 -1.56
CA PRO A 197 8.27 -6.75 -1.03
C PRO A 197 9.33 -6.99 -2.12
N TYR A 198 10.19 -5.97 -2.36
CA TYR A 198 11.14 -5.98 -3.45
C TYR A 198 12.27 -6.96 -3.23
N TYR A 199 12.76 -7.51 -4.32
CA TYR A 199 13.98 -8.31 -4.31
C TYR A 199 15.14 -7.47 -3.74
N PRO A 200 15.92 -7.98 -2.77
CA PRO A 200 16.95 -7.20 -2.10
C PRO A 200 18.09 -6.81 -3.04
N LEU A 201 18.50 -5.55 -3.03
CA LEU A 201 19.60 -5.01 -3.85
C LEU A 201 20.99 -5.51 -3.40
N SER A 202 21.10 -6.07 -2.20
CA SER A 202 22.33 -6.66 -1.65
C SER A 202 21.99 -7.68 -0.57
N LYS A 203 22.92 -8.62 -0.31
CA LYS A 203 22.77 -9.64 0.74
C LYS A 203 22.55 -9.03 2.16
N THR A 204 22.96 -7.80 2.39
CA THR A 204 22.77 -7.06 3.64
C THR A 204 21.48 -6.24 3.69
N ALA A 205 20.75 -6.10 2.60
CA ALA A 205 19.52 -5.33 2.50
C ALA A 205 18.24 -6.14 2.86
N SER A 206 18.38 -7.40 3.29
CA SER A 206 17.28 -8.32 3.61
C SER A 206 16.52 -8.01 4.91
N PHE A 207 16.70 -6.81 5.51
CA PHE A 207 16.09 -6.42 6.79
C PHE A 207 14.69 -5.76 6.70
N THR A 208 13.92 -5.99 5.65
CA THR A 208 12.58 -5.40 5.50
C THR A 208 11.48 -6.44 5.53
N SER A 209 11.42 -7.28 6.58
CA SER A 209 10.24 -8.11 6.81
C SER A 209 9.13 -7.30 7.50
N TYR A 210 8.10 -6.94 6.75
CA TYR A 210 6.84 -6.37 7.26
C TYR A 210 5.85 -7.45 7.74
N THR A 211 6.22 -8.72 7.58
CA THR A 211 5.44 -9.90 7.97
C THR A 211 6.36 -10.92 8.62
N ASP A 212 5.80 -11.85 9.39
CA ASP A 212 6.51 -12.93 10.09
C ASP A 212 7.24 -13.92 9.14
N GLN A 213 6.91 -13.89 7.85
CA GLN A 213 7.56 -14.69 6.82
C GLN A 213 8.25 -13.78 5.80
N PRO A 214 9.55 -13.99 5.51
CA PRO A 214 10.26 -13.23 4.50
C PRO A 214 9.67 -13.53 3.11
N PHE A 215 9.49 -12.48 2.30
CA PHE A 215 9.17 -12.62 0.87
C PHE A 215 10.48 -12.85 0.11
N GLY A 216 10.87 -14.11 0.01
CA GLY A 216 12.15 -14.54 -0.59
C GLY A 216 12.04 -14.92 -2.06
N GLU A 217 13.05 -15.65 -2.54
CA GLU A 217 13.13 -16.07 -3.94
C GLU A 217 12.00 -17.03 -4.35
N ALA A 218 11.60 -17.93 -3.43
CA ALA A 218 10.49 -18.86 -3.69
C ALA A 218 9.15 -18.11 -3.89
N GLU A 219 8.89 -17.07 -3.08
CA GLU A 219 7.70 -16.24 -3.19
C GLU A 219 7.75 -15.37 -4.46
N GLN A 220 8.92 -14.89 -4.88
CA GLN A 220 9.08 -14.17 -6.15
C GLN A 220 8.75 -15.07 -7.34
N ILE A 221 9.21 -16.32 -7.33
CA ILE A 221 8.90 -17.33 -8.37
C ILE A 221 7.41 -17.67 -8.37
N ALA A 222 6.82 -17.90 -7.18
CA ALA A 222 5.39 -18.16 -7.06
C ALA A 222 4.55 -16.99 -7.61
N LEU A 223 4.95 -15.74 -7.32
CA LEU A 223 4.29 -14.56 -7.86
C LEU A 223 4.41 -14.47 -9.38
N ALA A 224 5.57 -14.78 -9.95
CA ALA A 224 5.75 -14.79 -11.41
C ALA A 224 4.82 -15.82 -12.08
N ASN A 225 4.61 -16.98 -11.46
CA ASN A 225 3.65 -17.98 -11.95
C ASN A 225 2.21 -17.45 -11.90
N VAL A 226 1.81 -16.78 -10.80
CA VAL A 226 0.50 -16.11 -10.68
C VAL A 226 0.32 -15.05 -11.77
N VAL A 227 1.33 -14.22 -12.01
CA VAL A 227 1.31 -13.21 -13.09
C VAL A 227 1.11 -13.88 -14.45
N GLY A 228 1.82 -15.00 -14.72
CA GLY A 228 1.70 -15.77 -15.95
C GLY A 228 0.29 -16.33 -16.16
N GLU A 229 -0.27 -16.92 -15.13
CA GLU A 229 -1.62 -17.50 -15.18
C GLU A 229 -2.69 -16.40 -15.39
N LEU A 230 -2.60 -15.28 -14.70
CA LEU A 230 -3.52 -14.16 -14.89
C LEU A 230 -3.42 -13.57 -16.31
N ALA A 231 -2.21 -13.44 -16.85
CA ALA A 231 -2.01 -12.99 -18.21
C ALA A 231 -2.64 -13.95 -19.24
N GLN A 232 -2.50 -15.26 -19.04
CA GLN A 232 -3.15 -16.29 -19.87
C GLN A 232 -4.68 -16.25 -19.79
N ARG A 233 -5.24 -15.88 -18.62
CA ARG A 233 -6.69 -15.67 -18.45
C ARG A 233 -7.22 -14.41 -19.14
N GLY A 234 -6.32 -13.54 -19.68
CA GLY A 234 -6.69 -12.26 -20.30
C GLY A 234 -6.87 -11.11 -19.30
N CYS A 235 -6.27 -11.24 -18.12
CA CYS A 235 -6.19 -10.12 -17.17
C CYS A 235 -5.10 -9.12 -17.60
N TYR A 236 -5.31 -7.84 -17.32
CA TYR A 236 -4.27 -6.84 -17.35
C TYR A 236 -3.45 -6.96 -16.06
N VAL A 237 -2.16 -7.21 -16.15
CA VAL A 237 -1.30 -7.32 -14.95
C VAL A 237 -0.17 -6.30 -15.03
N MET A 238 -0.03 -5.50 -13.97
CA MET A 238 1.15 -4.68 -13.70
C MET A 238 1.81 -5.16 -12.42
N LEU A 239 3.15 -5.13 -12.38
CA LEU A 239 3.92 -5.50 -11.20
C LEU A 239 5.11 -4.55 -11.04
N SER A 240 5.34 -4.07 -9.82
CA SER A 240 6.53 -3.32 -9.44
C SER A 240 7.54 -4.20 -8.72
N ASN A 241 8.84 -3.99 -8.97
CA ASN A 241 9.93 -4.67 -8.26
C ASN A 241 11.25 -3.89 -8.36
N ALA A 242 12.33 -4.41 -7.81
CA ALA A 242 13.66 -3.86 -7.99
C ALA A 242 14.14 -4.07 -9.44
N TRP A 243 14.81 -3.06 -10.02
CA TRP A 243 15.46 -3.17 -11.33
C TRP A 243 16.80 -3.90 -11.17
N VAL A 244 16.75 -5.22 -11.09
CA VAL A 244 17.91 -6.10 -10.91
C VAL A 244 17.82 -7.30 -11.82
N GLU A 245 18.99 -7.85 -12.21
CA GLU A 245 19.07 -8.94 -13.17
C GLU A 245 18.18 -10.16 -12.85
N PRO A 246 18.10 -10.66 -11.59
CA PRO A 246 17.21 -11.79 -11.29
C PRO A 246 15.73 -11.50 -11.63
N MET A 247 15.25 -10.27 -11.37
CA MET A 247 13.87 -9.89 -11.67
C MET A 247 13.65 -9.68 -13.16
N LEU A 248 14.61 -9.07 -13.87
CA LEU A 248 14.56 -8.93 -15.32
C LEU A 248 14.52 -10.29 -16.03
N GLN A 249 15.28 -11.27 -15.56
CA GLN A 249 15.25 -12.63 -16.08
C GLN A 249 13.93 -13.35 -15.76
N LEU A 250 13.41 -13.18 -14.54
CA LEU A 250 12.17 -13.80 -14.10
C LEU A 250 10.97 -13.34 -14.94
N TYR A 251 10.93 -12.04 -15.29
CA TYR A 251 9.82 -11.40 -16.02
C TYR A 251 10.15 -11.15 -17.52
N ARG A 252 11.21 -11.75 -18.09
CA ARG A 252 11.69 -11.51 -19.46
C ARG A 252 10.67 -11.75 -20.57
N SER A 253 9.63 -12.53 -20.30
CA SER A 253 8.56 -12.82 -21.26
C SER A 253 7.56 -11.66 -21.43
N TRP A 254 7.65 -10.62 -20.59
CA TRP A 254 6.77 -9.46 -20.61
C TRP A 254 7.54 -8.17 -20.79
N ARG A 255 6.82 -7.09 -20.99
CA ARG A 255 7.40 -5.75 -21.12
C ARG A 255 7.97 -5.29 -19.79
N CYS A 256 9.29 -5.17 -19.67
CA CYS A 256 10.01 -4.62 -18.54
C CYS A 256 10.33 -3.14 -18.80
N ILE A 257 9.92 -2.24 -17.91
CA ILE A 257 10.05 -0.80 -18.04
C ILE A 257 10.83 -0.29 -16.82
N GLU A 258 11.85 0.53 -17.08
CA GLU A 258 12.62 1.18 -16.03
C GLU A 258 11.94 2.47 -15.60
N LEU A 259 11.55 2.57 -14.32
CA LEU A 259 11.06 3.78 -13.71
C LEU A 259 12.14 4.41 -12.81
N LYS A 260 12.16 5.74 -12.72
CA LYS A 260 13.15 6.47 -11.92
C LYS A 260 12.51 7.01 -10.64
N ALA A 261 12.80 6.38 -9.51
CA ALA A 261 12.37 6.83 -8.19
C ALA A 261 13.41 7.76 -7.53
N SER A 262 12.95 8.78 -6.82
CA SER A 262 13.83 9.61 -6.00
C SER A 262 13.95 9.03 -4.59
N ARG A 263 15.15 8.73 -4.12
CA ARG A 263 15.37 8.35 -2.71
C ARG A 263 15.25 9.57 -1.81
N VAL A 264 14.14 9.69 -1.10
CA VAL A 264 13.91 10.77 -0.12
C VAL A 264 14.62 10.48 1.21
N ILE A 265 14.89 9.22 1.53
CA ILE A 265 15.45 8.80 2.84
C ILE A 265 16.76 8.03 2.61
N ASN A 266 17.89 8.73 2.78
CA ASN A 266 19.18 8.09 3.00
C ASN A 266 19.94 8.91 4.06
N SER A 267 20.45 8.25 5.09
CA SER A 267 21.30 8.86 6.12
C SER A 267 22.59 9.47 5.56
N ASN A 268 23.03 9.05 4.38
CA ASN A 268 24.20 9.59 3.70
C ASN A 268 23.78 10.51 2.54
N ARG A 269 24.03 11.83 2.67
CA ARG A 269 23.70 12.87 1.68
C ARG A 269 24.29 12.61 0.28
N HIS A 270 25.46 11.99 0.20
CA HIS A 270 26.15 11.71 -1.06
C HIS A 270 25.61 10.49 -1.83
N LYS A 271 24.71 9.69 -1.24
CA LYS A 271 24.04 8.54 -1.88
C LYS A 271 22.56 8.81 -2.21
N ARG A 272 22.15 10.07 -2.31
CA ARG A 272 20.82 10.48 -2.78
C ARG A 272 20.82 10.48 -4.32
N GLY A 273 20.74 9.30 -4.93
CA GLY A 273 20.61 9.12 -6.38
C GLY A 273 19.21 8.67 -6.76
N LYS A 274 18.87 8.81 -8.05
CA LYS A 274 17.70 8.14 -8.62
C LYS A 274 17.93 6.63 -8.54
N ILE A 275 16.91 5.91 -8.07
CA ILE A 275 16.92 4.44 -8.06
C ILE A 275 16.03 4.00 -9.21
N SER A 276 16.50 2.98 -9.91
CA SER A 276 15.69 2.31 -10.91
C SER A 276 14.76 1.31 -10.23
N GLU A 277 13.47 1.39 -10.57
CA GLU A 277 12.46 0.40 -10.22
C GLU A 277 11.97 -0.27 -11.51
N LEU A 278 11.65 -1.56 -11.41
CA LEU A 278 11.08 -2.33 -12.50
C LEU A 278 9.56 -2.20 -12.47
N LEU A 279 8.98 -1.89 -13.62
CA LEU A 279 7.57 -2.06 -13.90
C LEU A 279 7.40 -3.15 -14.97
N VAL A 280 6.70 -4.22 -14.64
CA VAL A 280 6.31 -5.28 -15.58
C VAL A 280 4.89 -5.03 -16.04
N VAL A 281 4.64 -5.19 -17.35
CA VAL A 281 3.30 -5.06 -17.96
C VAL A 281 3.08 -6.25 -18.88
N THR A 282 1.98 -6.99 -18.69
CA THR A 282 1.70 -8.23 -19.45
C THR A 282 0.83 -8.03 -20.69
N TYR A 283 0.41 -6.81 -20.97
CA TYR A 283 -0.50 -6.46 -22.07
C TYR A 283 0.07 -5.34 -22.94
N CYS A 284 -0.49 -5.16 -24.14
CA CYS A 284 -0.19 -4.02 -25.00
C CYS A 284 -1.05 -2.81 -24.59
N CYS A 285 -0.43 -1.66 -24.39
CA CYS A 285 -1.06 -0.37 -24.11
C CYS A 285 -1.22 0.42 -25.42
#